data_20ad17db194f9d2ddb3c589809ad38b0
#
_entry.id   20ad17db194f9d2ddb3c589809ad38b0
#
_cell.length_a   1.000
_cell.length_b   1.000
_cell.length_c   1.000
_cell.angle_alpha   90.00
_cell.angle_beta   90.00
_cell.angle_gamma   90.00
#
_symmetry.space_group_name_H-M   'P 1'
#
loop_
_entity.id
_entity.type
_entity.pdbx_description
1 polymer ?
#
loop_
_entity_poly.entity_id
_entity_poly.type
_entity_poly.pdbx_seq_one_letter_code
_entity_poly.pdbx_strand_id
1 'polypeptide(L)'
;MKKFIATLFMAACVQVMAAATVVEESADGKYIIKNSEVTMTIDVNGGKILSYKYGDAEVISQTRFPNSFGSTFWTSPQKEWNWPPVPEFDRNPYKLEKGDKLVMTSEVSQKLNYRVTKTFTANADKSITVSYTIKNESDETRKVAPWEITRVPNDGVIFFDAPIDAITPAGLLDFKPQFGLSWYLADEAQQNRKINADGKGWLAYCANGLLMVKKFEDLDASQPAPEEAEIQVYVNMRKSFIELESQGAHTELKPGAELKWTVTWYLAPFDGKAEPSEALKKKVKSLAKL
;
A
#
# COMPACT_ATOMS: atom_id res chain seq x y z
N MET A 1 -26.37 -39.70 -47.95
CA MET A 1 -26.83 -38.66 -47.01
C MET A 1 -26.02 -38.78 -45.73
N LYS A 2 -25.03 -37.90 -45.52
CA LYS A 2 -24.21 -37.88 -44.30
C LYS A 2 -24.84 -36.85 -43.33
N LYS A 3 -25.30 -37.30 -42.17
CA LYS A 3 -25.85 -36.47 -41.10
C LYS A 3 -24.69 -35.86 -40.32
N PHE A 4 -24.49 -34.54 -40.36
CA PHE A 4 -23.65 -33.79 -39.45
C PHE A 4 -24.39 -33.59 -38.12
N ILE A 5 -23.84 -34.12 -37.05
CA ILE A 5 -24.27 -33.82 -35.69
C ILE A 5 -23.38 -32.65 -35.20
N ALA A 6 -23.99 -31.49 -35.06
CA ALA A 6 -23.32 -30.33 -34.43
C ALA A 6 -23.45 -30.45 -32.91
N THR A 7 -22.34 -30.69 -32.23
CA THR A 7 -22.29 -30.68 -30.78
C THR A 7 -22.10 -29.26 -30.31
N LEU A 8 -23.10 -28.68 -29.68
CA LEU A 8 -23.07 -27.35 -29.10
C LEU A 8 -22.33 -27.42 -27.76
N PHE A 9 -21.11 -26.90 -27.69
CA PHE A 9 -20.42 -26.72 -26.40
C PHE A 9 -20.97 -25.46 -25.71
N MET A 10 -21.78 -25.62 -24.68
CA MET A 10 -22.15 -24.57 -23.78
C MET A 10 -20.99 -24.33 -22.81
N ALA A 11 -20.22 -23.27 -23.03
CA ALA A 11 -19.25 -22.78 -22.04
C ALA A 11 -20.01 -22.15 -20.88
N ALA A 12 -20.07 -22.84 -19.75
CA ALA A 12 -20.58 -22.27 -18.51
C ALA A 12 -19.56 -21.24 -18.00
N CYS A 13 -19.84 -19.94 -18.18
CA CYS A 13 -19.14 -18.87 -17.48
C CYS A 13 -19.49 -18.96 -15.99
N VAL A 14 -18.61 -19.53 -15.19
CA VAL A 14 -18.69 -19.42 -13.73
C VAL A 14 -18.30 -17.99 -13.40
N GLN A 15 -19.28 -17.12 -13.21
CA GLN A 15 -19.06 -15.82 -12.58
C GLN A 15 -18.74 -16.08 -11.11
N VAL A 16 -17.47 -15.97 -10.73
CA VAL A 16 -17.07 -15.87 -9.33
C VAL A 16 -17.59 -14.53 -8.82
N MET A 17 -18.73 -14.53 -8.16
CA MET A 17 -19.22 -13.36 -7.45
C MET A 17 -18.23 -13.07 -6.33
N ALA A 18 -17.58 -11.90 -6.39
CA ALA A 18 -16.80 -11.41 -5.25
C ALA A 18 -17.75 -11.26 -4.06
N ALA A 19 -17.36 -11.81 -2.91
CA ALA A 19 -18.13 -11.60 -1.69
C ALA A 19 -18.19 -10.11 -1.37
N ALA A 20 -19.35 -9.62 -0.94
CA ALA A 20 -19.48 -8.22 -0.52
C ALA A 20 -18.53 -7.92 0.64
N THR A 21 -17.88 -6.76 0.59
CA THR A 21 -17.01 -6.31 1.68
C THR A 21 -17.84 -6.01 2.91
N VAL A 22 -17.66 -6.76 3.98
CA VAL A 22 -18.37 -6.49 5.25
C VAL A 22 -17.67 -5.30 5.92
N VAL A 23 -18.40 -4.21 6.08
CA VAL A 23 -17.95 -2.99 6.74
C VAL A 23 -18.75 -2.77 8.01
N GLU A 24 -18.08 -2.80 9.16
CA GLU A 24 -18.66 -2.48 10.46
C GLU A 24 -18.22 -1.07 10.90
N GLU A 25 -19.12 -0.34 11.55
CA GLU A 25 -18.78 0.92 12.21
C GLU A 25 -18.58 0.65 13.70
N SER A 26 -17.43 1.03 14.22
CA SER A 26 -17.12 0.91 15.66
C SER A 26 -17.76 2.03 16.46
N ALA A 27 -17.90 1.85 17.77
CA ALA A 27 -18.49 2.84 18.68
C ALA A 27 -17.72 4.19 18.71
N ASP A 28 -16.45 4.20 18.33
CA ASP A 28 -15.61 5.40 18.23
C ASP A 28 -15.55 6.00 16.81
N GLY A 29 -16.48 5.62 15.94
CA GLY A 29 -16.66 6.20 14.60
C GLY A 29 -15.61 5.78 13.57
N LYS A 30 -14.95 4.64 13.78
CA LYS A 30 -14.05 4.05 12.78
C LYS A 30 -14.75 2.97 11.97
N TYR A 31 -14.17 2.63 10.83
CA TYR A 31 -14.68 1.63 9.90
C TYR A 31 -13.79 0.41 9.90
N ILE A 32 -14.38 -0.77 10.07
CA ILE A 32 -13.68 -2.04 10.20
C ILE A 32 -14.08 -2.93 9.03
N ILE A 33 -13.08 -3.37 8.26
CA ILE A 33 -13.25 -4.39 7.22
C ILE A 33 -12.72 -5.69 7.78
N LYS A 34 -13.60 -6.69 7.84
CA LYS A 34 -13.26 -8.07 8.22
C LYS A 34 -13.21 -8.95 6.99
N ASN A 35 -12.12 -9.67 6.82
CA ASN A 35 -11.93 -10.64 5.76
C ASN A 35 -11.33 -11.94 6.32
N SER A 36 -12.16 -12.81 6.84
CA SER A 36 -11.76 -13.98 7.61
C SER A 36 -10.99 -13.56 8.89
N GLU A 37 -9.77 -14.03 9.10
CA GLU A 37 -8.90 -13.66 10.23
C GLU A 37 -8.23 -12.28 10.06
N VAL A 38 -8.32 -11.71 8.85
CA VAL A 38 -7.71 -10.40 8.54
C VAL A 38 -8.69 -9.29 8.85
N THR A 39 -8.22 -8.27 9.57
CA THR A 39 -9.02 -7.10 9.94
C THR A 39 -8.27 -5.82 9.64
N MET A 40 -8.91 -4.87 8.95
CA MET A 40 -8.39 -3.54 8.68
C MET A 40 -9.28 -2.49 9.32
N THR A 41 -8.72 -1.60 10.13
CA THR A 41 -9.45 -0.49 10.76
C THR A 41 -9.06 0.83 10.11
N ILE A 42 -10.06 1.60 9.67
CA ILE A 42 -9.89 2.85 8.94
C ILE A 42 -10.55 4.00 9.71
N ASP A 43 -9.84 5.12 9.85
CA ASP A 43 -10.36 6.38 10.39
C ASP A 43 -11.00 7.19 9.25
N VAL A 44 -12.10 7.84 9.53
CA VAL A 44 -12.72 8.81 8.60
C VAL A 44 -11.81 10.01 8.34
N ASN A 45 -11.00 10.38 9.34
CA ASN A 45 -10.07 11.49 9.24
C ASN A 45 -8.84 11.09 8.42
N GLY A 46 -8.72 11.67 7.25
CA GLY A 46 -7.69 11.34 6.26
C GLY A 46 -7.88 9.98 5.58
N GLY A 47 -8.95 9.23 5.90
CA GLY A 47 -9.11 7.85 5.43
C GLY A 47 -7.88 6.99 5.76
N LYS A 48 -7.32 7.17 6.97
CA LYS A 48 -6.10 6.48 7.43
C LYS A 48 -6.39 5.05 7.83
N ILE A 49 -5.52 4.11 7.44
CA ILE A 49 -5.54 2.76 7.98
C ILE A 49 -4.81 2.79 9.32
N LEU A 50 -5.52 2.57 10.40
CA LEU A 50 -4.98 2.66 11.76
C LEU A 50 -4.48 1.33 12.31
N SER A 51 -5.00 0.23 11.77
CA SER A 51 -4.70 -1.13 12.24
C SER A 51 -4.87 -2.12 11.08
N TYR A 52 -3.98 -3.11 11.03
CA TYR A 52 -4.06 -4.24 10.12
C TYR A 52 -3.64 -5.50 10.86
N LYS A 53 -4.59 -6.38 11.14
CA LYS A 53 -4.42 -7.52 12.04
C LYS A 53 -4.68 -8.84 11.36
N TYR A 54 -4.00 -9.88 11.88
CA TYR A 54 -4.37 -11.28 11.70
C TYR A 54 -4.77 -11.85 13.07
N GLY A 55 -6.05 -12.17 13.26
CA GLY A 55 -6.60 -12.39 14.60
C GLY A 55 -6.39 -11.15 15.48
N ASP A 56 -5.74 -11.32 16.62
CA ASP A 56 -5.41 -10.21 17.53
C ASP A 56 -4.04 -9.58 17.27
N ALA A 57 -3.21 -10.21 16.41
CA ALA A 57 -1.84 -9.77 16.16
C ALA A 57 -1.80 -8.58 15.18
N GLU A 58 -1.17 -7.48 15.59
CA GLU A 58 -1.08 -6.21 14.88
C GLU A 58 0.24 -6.10 14.10
N VAL A 59 0.18 -5.65 12.83
CA VAL A 59 1.38 -5.45 12.00
C VAL A 59 1.75 -3.98 11.80
N ILE A 60 0.79 -3.05 11.92
CA ILE A 60 1.03 -1.61 11.80
C ILE A 60 1.53 -1.05 13.14
N SER A 61 2.50 -0.14 13.10
CA SER A 61 2.96 0.56 14.30
C SER A 61 1.81 1.29 15.01
N GLN A 62 1.65 1.04 16.30
CA GLN A 62 0.69 1.73 17.15
C GLN A 62 1.29 2.97 17.82
N THR A 63 2.57 3.27 17.58
CA THR A 63 3.20 4.51 18.02
C THR A 63 2.66 5.68 17.21
N ARG A 64 2.15 6.69 17.90
CA ARG A 64 1.55 7.86 17.27
C ARG A 64 2.45 9.07 17.43
N PHE A 65 2.97 9.55 16.32
CA PHE A 65 3.62 10.84 16.23
C PHE A 65 2.67 11.85 15.59
N PRO A 66 2.74 13.14 15.93
CA PRO A 66 1.99 14.17 15.22
C PRO A 66 2.23 14.07 13.70
N ASN A 67 1.17 13.93 12.92
CA ASN A 67 1.18 13.77 11.47
C ASN A 67 1.90 12.52 10.91
N SER A 68 2.31 11.57 11.77
CA SER A 68 3.05 10.37 11.35
C SER A 68 2.59 9.12 12.10
N PHE A 69 1.43 8.55 11.73
CA PHE A 69 0.90 7.30 12.28
C PHE A 69 0.00 6.57 11.27
N GLY A 70 -0.14 5.27 11.44
CA GLY A 70 -0.95 4.41 10.58
C GLY A 70 -0.42 4.32 9.15
N SER A 71 -1.30 4.03 8.21
CA SER A 71 -1.02 4.16 6.79
C SER A 71 -1.79 5.33 6.21
N THR A 72 -1.08 6.19 5.49
CA THR A 72 -1.56 7.44 4.90
C THR A 72 -1.39 7.41 3.39
N PHE A 73 -2.12 8.29 2.72
CA PHE A 73 -1.99 8.50 1.28
C PHE A 73 -1.72 9.98 1.00
N TRP A 74 -0.66 10.23 0.27
CA TRP A 74 -0.28 11.57 -0.19
C TRP A 74 -0.12 11.58 -1.71
N THR A 75 0.08 12.76 -2.27
CA THR A 75 0.44 12.92 -3.68
C THR A 75 1.93 13.22 -3.81
N SER A 76 2.54 12.76 -4.89
CA SER A 76 3.94 13.01 -5.23
C SER A 76 4.00 13.88 -6.50
N PRO A 77 5.01 14.77 -6.63
CA PRO A 77 6.17 14.95 -5.75
C PRO A 77 5.85 15.78 -4.48
N GLN A 78 6.49 15.41 -3.37
CA GLN A 78 6.30 16.09 -2.08
C GLN A 78 6.61 17.60 -2.13
N LYS A 79 7.51 18.03 -2.99
CA LYS A 79 7.89 19.44 -3.15
C LYS A 79 6.73 20.36 -3.53
N GLU A 80 5.62 19.84 -4.08
CA GLU A 80 4.44 20.64 -4.41
C GLU A 80 3.69 21.11 -3.17
N TRP A 81 3.77 20.38 -2.07
CA TRP A 81 3.04 20.72 -0.83
C TRP A 81 3.93 20.92 0.39
N ASN A 82 5.15 20.37 0.40
CA ASN A 82 6.07 20.40 1.54
C ASN A 82 5.48 19.77 2.82
N TRP A 83 6.14 19.97 3.97
CA TRP A 83 5.64 19.52 5.26
C TRP A 83 4.88 20.65 5.99
N PRO A 84 3.77 20.39 6.68
CA PRO A 84 3.11 19.10 6.91
C PRO A 84 2.25 18.62 5.73
N PRO A 85 1.76 17.36 5.75
CA PRO A 85 0.89 16.82 4.71
C PRO A 85 -0.38 17.65 4.51
N VAL A 86 -0.88 17.62 3.29
CA VAL A 86 -2.12 18.31 2.88
C VAL A 86 -3.30 17.86 3.77
N PRO A 87 -3.97 18.78 4.49
CA PRO A 87 -4.96 18.40 5.49
C PRO A 87 -6.14 17.63 4.92
N GLU A 88 -6.61 17.98 3.71
CA GLU A 88 -7.74 17.33 3.05
C GLU A 88 -7.45 15.84 2.76
N PHE A 89 -6.18 15.46 2.59
CA PHE A 89 -5.80 14.06 2.33
C PHE A 89 -5.39 13.31 3.60
N ASP A 90 -4.90 14.03 4.62
CA ASP A 90 -4.22 13.41 5.76
C ASP A 90 -5.01 13.46 7.08
N ARG A 91 -5.84 14.48 7.32
CA ARG A 91 -6.47 14.65 8.64
C ARG A 91 -7.91 15.16 8.64
N ASN A 92 -8.41 15.73 7.53
CA ASN A 92 -9.80 16.15 7.45
C ASN A 92 -10.72 14.95 7.25
N PRO A 93 -11.98 15.02 7.70
CA PRO A 93 -12.93 13.95 7.52
C PRO A 93 -13.27 13.75 6.04
N TYR A 94 -13.30 12.50 5.61
CA TYR A 94 -13.74 12.09 4.28
C TYR A 94 -15.25 11.86 4.26
N LYS A 95 -15.89 12.19 3.14
CA LYS A 95 -17.26 11.77 2.86
C LYS A 95 -17.29 10.27 2.60
N LEU A 96 -18.28 9.59 3.15
CA LEU A 96 -18.41 8.15 3.14
C LEU A 96 -19.57 7.68 2.29
N GLU A 97 -19.35 6.60 1.55
CA GLU A 97 -20.39 5.81 0.90
C GLU A 97 -20.18 4.33 1.26
N LYS A 98 -21.21 3.72 1.82
CA LYS A 98 -21.22 2.30 2.22
C LYS A 98 -22.07 1.50 1.25
N GLY A 99 -21.60 0.33 0.87
CA GLY A 99 -22.28 -0.62 -0.01
C GLY A 99 -21.47 -1.91 -0.05
N ASP A 100 -21.33 -2.51 -1.22
CA ASP A 100 -20.44 -3.65 -1.45
C ASP A 100 -18.96 -3.34 -1.21
N LYS A 101 -18.64 -2.07 -1.01
CA LYS A 101 -17.30 -1.53 -0.73
C LYS A 101 -17.41 -0.34 0.21
N LEU A 102 -16.34 -0.04 0.92
CA LEU A 102 -16.21 1.23 1.62
C LEU A 102 -15.53 2.23 0.70
N VAL A 103 -16.24 3.31 0.36
CA VAL A 103 -15.71 4.40 -0.45
C VAL A 103 -15.59 5.66 0.41
N MET A 104 -14.43 6.27 0.39
CA MET A 104 -14.10 7.49 1.14
C MET A 104 -13.58 8.55 0.19
N THR A 105 -14.20 9.71 0.15
CA THR A 105 -13.84 10.82 -0.75
C THR A 105 -13.47 12.07 0.04
N SER A 106 -12.28 12.63 -0.21
CA SER A 106 -11.82 13.86 0.42
C SER A 106 -12.55 15.09 -0.12
N GLU A 107 -12.45 16.20 0.59
CA GLU A 107 -12.67 17.50 -0.03
C GLU A 107 -11.58 17.77 -1.10
N VAL A 108 -11.82 18.77 -1.94
CA VAL A 108 -10.80 19.25 -2.88
C VAL A 108 -9.71 19.97 -2.09
N SER A 109 -8.45 19.58 -2.29
CA SER A 109 -7.34 20.29 -1.66
C SER A 109 -7.26 21.73 -2.17
N GLN A 110 -7.30 22.68 -1.25
CA GLN A 110 -7.16 24.09 -1.58
C GLN A 110 -5.77 24.43 -2.11
N LYS A 111 -4.74 23.66 -1.72
CA LYS A 111 -3.36 23.87 -2.16
C LYS A 111 -3.08 23.28 -3.53
N LEU A 112 -3.62 22.07 -3.81
CA LEU A 112 -3.24 21.27 -4.96
C LEU A 112 -4.34 21.16 -6.01
N ASN A 113 -5.58 21.50 -5.67
CA ASN A 113 -6.76 21.31 -6.51
C ASN A 113 -6.96 19.87 -6.98
N TYR A 114 -6.57 18.89 -6.15
CA TYR A 114 -6.89 17.49 -6.33
C TYR A 114 -7.98 17.05 -5.35
N ARG A 115 -8.75 16.06 -5.76
CA ARG A 115 -9.63 15.27 -4.90
C ARG A 115 -9.13 13.85 -4.85
N VAL A 116 -9.12 13.26 -3.67
CA VAL A 116 -8.71 11.87 -3.45
C VAL A 116 -9.91 11.02 -3.07
N THR A 117 -10.08 9.89 -3.74
CA THR A 117 -11.04 8.86 -3.35
C THR A 117 -10.29 7.57 -3.02
N LYS A 118 -10.63 6.94 -1.89
CA LYS A 118 -10.12 5.65 -1.44
C LYS A 118 -11.24 4.64 -1.45
N THR A 119 -11.04 3.50 -2.10
CA THR A 119 -12.01 2.41 -2.13
C THR A 119 -11.37 1.16 -1.56
N PHE A 120 -11.98 0.60 -0.53
CA PHE A 120 -11.52 -0.59 0.17
C PHE A 120 -12.36 -1.79 -0.24
N THR A 121 -11.70 -2.87 -0.64
CA THR A 121 -12.36 -4.10 -1.13
C THR A 121 -11.72 -5.31 -0.47
N ALA A 122 -12.52 -6.14 0.18
CA ALA A 122 -12.11 -7.46 0.66
C ALA A 122 -12.11 -8.45 -0.52
N ASN A 123 -11.02 -9.18 -0.71
CA ASN A 123 -10.85 -10.13 -1.80
C ASN A 123 -11.10 -11.58 -1.34
N ALA A 124 -11.45 -12.46 -2.25
CA ALA A 124 -11.71 -13.88 -1.96
C ALA A 124 -10.48 -14.63 -1.41
N ASP A 125 -9.27 -14.13 -1.66
CA ASP A 125 -8.01 -14.71 -1.17
C ASP A 125 -7.58 -14.15 0.20
N LYS A 126 -8.49 -13.52 0.93
CA LYS A 126 -8.31 -12.89 2.25
C LYS A 126 -7.45 -11.61 2.24
N SER A 127 -6.98 -11.15 1.09
CA SER A 127 -6.33 -9.86 0.94
C SER A 127 -7.35 -8.71 0.96
N ILE A 128 -6.86 -7.49 1.16
CA ILE A 128 -7.65 -6.26 1.05
C ILE A 128 -6.99 -5.36 0.02
N THR A 129 -7.75 -4.95 -1.00
CA THR A 129 -7.30 -3.99 -2.00
C THR A 129 -7.75 -2.59 -1.62
N VAL A 130 -6.83 -1.64 -1.61
CA VAL A 130 -7.10 -0.21 -1.51
C VAL A 130 -6.87 0.40 -2.88
N SER A 131 -7.93 0.93 -3.48
CA SER A 131 -7.86 1.66 -4.75
C SER A 131 -7.89 3.16 -4.45
N TYR A 132 -6.93 3.87 -4.98
CA TYR A 132 -6.80 5.32 -4.88
C TYR A 132 -7.15 5.94 -6.22
N THR A 133 -7.99 6.98 -6.19
CA THR A 133 -8.28 7.81 -7.35
C THR A 133 -7.88 9.25 -7.02
N ILE A 134 -7.04 9.85 -7.85
CA ILE A 134 -6.71 11.27 -7.80
C ILE A 134 -7.42 11.93 -8.98
N LYS A 135 -8.30 12.90 -8.70
CA LYS A 135 -8.97 13.69 -9.72
C LYS A 135 -8.37 15.10 -9.76
N ASN A 136 -8.03 15.57 -10.95
CA ASN A 136 -7.61 16.95 -11.17
C ASN A 136 -8.86 17.85 -11.22
N GLU A 137 -9.08 18.64 -10.19
CA GLU A 137 -10.21 19.59 -10.08
C GLU A 137 -9.81 21.02 -10.50
N SER A 138 -8.56 21.21 -10.98
CA SER A 138 -8.12 22.51 -11.52
C SER A 138 -8.51 22.67 -13.00
N ASP A 139 -8.36 23.86 -13.52
CA ASP A 139 -8.50 24.22 -14.94
C ASP A 139 -7.21 24.05 -15.76
N GLU A 140 -6.13 23.58 -15.12
CA GLU A 140 -4.82 23.36 -15.74
C GLU A 140 -4.48 21.86 -15.87
N THR A 141 -3.68 21.51 -16.88
CA THR A 141 -3.06 20.18 -16.95
C THR A 141 -1.98 20.08 -15.88
N ARG A 142 -2.04 19.04 -15.04
CA ARG A 142 -1.12 18.80 -13.93
C ARG A 142 -0.51 17.41 -14.03
N LYS A 143 0.64 17.22 -13.37
CA LYS A 143 1.30 15.92 -13.32
C LYS A 143 1.46 15.47 -11.87
N VAL A 144 1.02 14.26 -11.52
CA VAL A 144 0.93 13.77 -10.15
C VAL A 144 1.14 12.25 -10.09
N ALA A 145 1.72 11.76 -8.99
CA ALA A 145 1.76 10.34 -8.68
C ALA A 145 1.03 10.04 -7.37
N PRO A 146 0.40 8.86 -7.24
CA PRO A 146 -0.15 8.37 -5.98
C PRO A 146 0.99 7.84 -5.10
N TRP A 147 0.92 8.06 -3.79
CA TRP A 147 1.96 7.68 -2.84
C TRP A 147 1.34 7.20 -1.53
N GLU A 148 1.52 5.92 -1.22
CA GLU A 148 1.03 5.30 0.02
C GLU A 148 2.18 5.03 0.99
N ILE A 149 2.03 5.48 2.23
CA ILE A 149 3.03 5.37 3.30
C ILE A 149 2.46 4.57 4.45
N THR A 150 3.06 3.43 4.78
CA THR A 150 2.62 2.55 5.88
C THR A 150 3.69 2.45 6.95
N ARG A 151 3.35 2.80 8.18
CA ARG A 151 4.27 2.73 9.31
C ARG A 151 4.16 1.41 10.03
N VAL A 152 5.29 0.71 10.15
CA VAL A 152 5.45 -0.53 10.90
C VAL A 152 6.42 -0.33 12.06
N PRO A 153 6.39 -1.21 13.10
CA PRO A 153 7.43 -1.18 14.13
C PRO A 153 8.83 -1.29 13.51
N ASN A 154 9.81 -0.58 14.09
CA ASN A 154 11.21 -0.76 13.70
C ASN A 154 11.75 -2.06 14.30
N ASP A 155 11.34 -3.18 13.71
CA ASP A 155 11.65 -4.55 14.10
C ASP A 155 11.61 -5.48 12.87
N GLY A 156 12.16 -6.68 12.98
CA GLY A 156 12.09 -7.71 11.93
C GLY A 156 12.87 -7.38 10.66
N VAL A 157 12.31 -7.72 9.52
CA VAL A 157 12.96 -7.62 8.21
C VAL A 157 12.04 -7.04 7.15
N ILE A 158 12.61 -6.16 6.31
CA ILE A 158 11.98 -5.60 5.10
C ILE A 158 12.70 -6.18 3.89
N PHE A 159 11.94 -6.52 2.86
CA PHE A 159 12.54 -7.07 1.64
C PHE A 159 11.64 -6.89 0.42
N PHE A 160 12.28 -6.83 -0.73
CA PHE A 160 11.66 -6.69 -2.04
C PHE A 160 12.60 -7.22 -3.15
N ASP A 161 12.07 -7.34 -4.35
CA ASP A 161 12.82 -7.75 -5.54
C ASP A 161 13.40 -6.51 -6.23
N ALA A 162 14.64 -6.20 -5.90
CA ALA A 162 15.46 -5.18 -6.56
C ALA A 162 16.92 -5.56 -6.41
N PRO A 163 17.79 -5.31 -7.41
CA PRO A 163 19.22 -5.44 -7.23
C PRO A 163 19.75 -4.33 -6.30
N ILE A 164 20.85 -4.60 -5.60
CA ILE A 164 21.40 -3.65 -4.59
C ILE A 164 21.82 -2.32 -5.21
N ASP A 165 22.31 -2.32 -6.44
CA ASP A 165 22.72 -1.12 -7.19
C ASP A 165 21.53 -0.26 -7.65
N ALA A 166 20.30 -0.80 -7.63
CA ALA A 166 19.08 -0.03 -7.84
C ALA A 166 18.56 0.65 -6.55
N ILE A 167 19.24 0.48 -5.40
CA ILE A 167 18.88 1.11 -4.12
C ILE A 167 19.72 2.38 -3.92
N THR A 168 19.06 3.53 -3.78
CA THR A 168 19.71 4.83 -3.65
C THR A 168 19.21 5.63 -2.44
N PRO A 169 20.06 6.36 -1.68
CA PRO A 169 21.51 6.37 -1.75
C PRO A 169 22.14 5.04 -1.34
N ALA A 170 23.18 4.62 -2.04
CA ALA A 170 23.87 3.37 -1.77
C ALA A 170 24.41 3.32 -0.32
N GLY A 171 24.16 2.21 0.39
CA GLY A 171 24.70 1.96 1.72
C GLY A 171 24.11 2.80 2.86
N LEU A 172 23.09 3.63 2.61
CA LEU A 172 22.44 4.42 3.67
C LEU A 172 21.62 3.53 4.62
N LEU A 173 20.92 2.52 4.08
CA LEU A 173 20.35 1.39 4.81
C LEU A 173 21.11 0.13 4.37
N ASP A 174 21.45 -0.73 5.33
CA ASP A 174 22.30 -1.90 5.10
C ASP A 174 21.51 -3.07 4.46
N PHE A 175 20.99 -2.84 3.24
CA PHE A 175 20.38 -3.91 2.45
C PHE A 175 21.42 -4.93 2.00
N LYS A 176 21.09 -6.22 2.15
CA LYS A 176 21.94 -7.35 1.74
C LYS A 176 21.26 -8.18 0.65
N PRO A 177 21.97 -8.51 -0.44
CA PRO A 177 21.45 -9.40 -1.48
C PRO A 177 21.53 -10.86 -0.99
N GLN A 178 20.38 -11.50 -0.80
CA GLN A 178 20.30 -12.93 -0.45
C GLN A 178 19.07 -13.53 -1.15
N PHE A 179 19.19 -14.80 -1.56
CA PHE A 179 18.09 -15.53 -2.20
C PHE A 179 17.46 -14.83 -3.41
N GLY A 180 18.21 -13.95 -4.11
CA GLY A 180 17.73 -13.17 -5.24
C GLY A 180 16.77 -12.03 -4.87
N LEU A 181 16.81 -11.55 -3.64
CA LEU A 181 16.07 -10.39 -3.11
C LEU A 181 16.99 -9.48 -2.31
N SER A 182 16.58 -8.25 -2.08
CA SER A 182 17.24 -7.29 -1.20
C SER A 182 16.56 -7.27 0.16
N TRP A 183 17.34 -7.44 1.24
CA TRP A 183 16.88 -7.61 2.61
C TRP A 183 17.50 -6.57 3.54
N TYR A 184 16.68 -5.94 4.35
CA TYR A 184 17.11 -5.03 5.41
C TYR A 184 16.57 -5.52 6.76
N LEU A 185 17.49 -5.84 7.67
CA LEU A 185 17.16 -6.13 9.06
C LEU A 185 17.04 -4.81 9.83
N ALA A 186 15.92 -4.63 10.52
CA ALA A 186 15.67 -3.45 11.32
C ALA A 186 16.81 -3.18 12.30
N ASP A 187 17.31 -1.94 12.33
CA ASP A 187 18.42 -1.51 13.15
C ASP A 187 18.09 -0.22 13.92
N GLU A 188 18.98 0.19 14.77
CA GLU A 188 18.90 1.47 15.48
C GLU A 188 19.92 2.46 14.95
N ALA A 189 19.46 3.67 14.62
CA ALA A 189 20.34 4.78 14.25
C ALA A 189 19.90 6.09 14.90
N GLN A 190 20.85 7.01 15.05
CA GLN A 190 20.61 8.31 15.67
C GLN A 190 20.03 9.35 14.72
N GLN A 191 19.89 9.00 13.44
CA GLN A 191 19.37 9.89 12.40
C GLN A 191 18.35 9.19 11.51
N ASN A 192 17.47 9.97 10.90
CA ASN A 192 16.54 9.49 9.92
C ASN A 192 17.27 9.09 8.63
N ARG A 193 16.83 8.00 8.00
CA ARG A 193 17.41 7.49 6.76
C ARG A 193 16.30 7.10 5.80
N LYS A 194 16.44 7.46 4.54
CA LYS A 194 15.48 7.10 3.49
C LYS A 194 16.23 6.60 2.26
N ILE A 195 15.73 5.52 1.67
CA ILE A 195 16.18 5.01 0.38
C ILE A 195 15.03 4.96 -0.62
N ASN A 196 15.41 5.00 -1.89
CA ASN A 196 14.58 4.76 -3.05
C ASN A 196 15.05 3.50 -3.75
N ALA A 197 14.14 2.71 -4.29
CA ALA A 197 14.46 1.51 -5.06
C ALA A 197 13.49 1.32 -6.24
N ASP A 198 14.05 0.89 -7.36
CA ASP A 198 13.30 0.36 -8.50
C ASP A 198 13.12 -1.15 -8.27
N GLY A 199 11.91 -1.60 -7.98
CA GLY A 199 11.60 -2.96 -7.58
C GLY A 199 10.81 -3.74 -8.62
N LYS A 200 9.90 -4.62 -8.16
CA LYS A 200 9.03 -5.43 -9.00
C LYS A 200 7.57 -5.39 -8.53
N GLY A 201 7.07 -4.18 -8.20
CA GLY A 201 5.69 -3.95 -7.84
C GLY A 201 5.25 -4.59 -6.52
N TRP A 202 6.17 -4.88 -5.61
CA TRP A 202 5.84 -5.39 -4.29
C TRP A 202 6.92 -5.11 -3.26
N LEU A 203 6.50 -5.06 -2.02
CA LEU A 203 7.36 -4.83 -0.85
C LEU A 203 6.78 -5.58 0.35
N ALA A 204 7.63 -6.23 1.13
CA ALA A 204 7.23 -7.08 2.26
C ALA A 204 7.92 -6.69 3.57
N TYR A 205 7.20 -6.93 4.66
CA TYR A 205 7.66 -6.78 6.03
C TYR A 205 7.30 -8.02 6.84
N CYS A 206 8.27 -8.56 7.58
CA CYS A 206 8.04 -9.69 8.47
C CYS A 206 8.59 -9.37 9.86
N ALA A 207 7.73 -9.46 10.87
CA ALA A 207 8.07 -9.31 12.28
C ALA A 207 7.00 -9.97 13.16
N ASN A 208 7.38 -10.35 14.37
CA ASN A 208 6.47 -10.81 15.42
C ASN A 208 5.48 -11.92 14.99
N GLY A 209 5.95 -12.86 14.16
CA GLY A 209 5.15 -13.97 13.67
C GLY A 209 4.17 -13.61 12.54
N LEU A 210 4.26 -12.39 11.99
CA LEU A 210 3.43 -11.93 10.87
C LEU A 210 4.27 -11.59 9.65
N LEU A 211 3.72 -11.90 8.47
CA LEU A 211 4.21 -11.47 7.17
C LEU A 211 3.15 -10.60 6.50
N MET A 212 3.49 -9.34 6.26
CA MET A 212 2.72 -8.41 5.44
C MET A 212 3.38 -8.24 4.06
N VAL A 213 2.57 -8.26 3.00
CA VAL A 213 3.01 -7.94 1.63
C VAL A 213 2.09 -6.88 1.06
N LYS A 214 2.69 -5.86 0.47
CA LYS A 214 1.99 -4.85 -0.35
C LYS A 214 2.36 -5.10 -1.80
N LYS A 215 1.36 -5.29 -2.65
CA LYS A 215 1.52 -5.50 -4.09
C LYS A 215 0.83 -4.37 -4.86
N PHE A 216 1.55 -3.80 -5.80
CA PHE A 216 1.13 -2.65 -6.60
C PHE A 216 1.63 -2.82 -8.04
N GLU A 217 1.50 -1.82 -8.87
CA GLU A 217 2.00 -1.84 -10.25
C GLU A 217 3.53 -1.81 -10.28
N ASP A 218 4.16 -2.70 -11.05
CA ASP A 218 5.60 -2.66 -11.36
C ASP A 218 5.86 -1.54 -12.37
N LEU A 219 6.70 -0.59 -12.03
CA LEU A 219 7.01 0.58 -12.84
C LEU A 219 8.40 0.46 -13.48
N ASP A 220 8.55 1.05 -14.66
CA ASP A 220 9.89 1.37 -15.14
C ASP A 220 10.49 2.50 -14.30
N ALA A 221 11.81 2.48 -14.08
CA ALA A 221 12.53 3.46 -13.24
C ALA A 221 12.33 4.94 -13.64
N SER A 222 11.84 5.20 -14.85
CA SER A 222 11.53 6.55 -15.36
C SER A 222 10.11 7.03 -15.07
N GLN A 223 9.23 6.17 -14.57
CA GLN A 223 7.81 6.48 -14.38
C GLN A 223 7.47 7.15 -13.03
N PRO A 224 8.18 6.90 -11.91
CA PRO A 224 7.96 7.66 -10.67
C PRO A 224 8.19 9.16 -10.84
N ALA A 225 7.76 9.95 -9.86
CA ALA A 225 8.04 11.37 -9.83
C ALA A 225 9.56 11.64 -9.73
N PRO A 226 10.04 12.79 -10.25
CA PRO A 226 11.47 13.11 -10.19
C PRO A 226 12.05 13.02 -8.77
N GLU A 227 13.20 12.37 -8.63
CA GLU A 227 13.91 12.13 -7.36
C GLU A 227 13.22 11.14 -6.41
N GLU A 228 12.17 10.43 -6.88
CA GLU A 228 11.43 9.44 -6.13
C GLU A 228 11.46 8.07 -6.85
N ALA A 229 10.92 7.03 -6.23
CA ALA A 229 10.89 5.68 -6.78
C ALA A 229 9.60 4.94 -6.41
N GLU A 230 9.33 3.82 -7.08
CA GLU A 230 8.15 3.01 -6.79
C GLU A 230 8.17 2.40 -5.38
N ILE A 231 9.35 2.06 -4.87
CA ILE A 231 9.58 1.60 -3.50
C ILE A 231 10.46 2.59 -2.77
N GLN A 232 10.02 3.00 -1.59
CA GLN A 232 10.82 3.83 -0.70
C GLN A 232 10.75 3.24 0.72
N VAL A 233 11.86 3.28 1.44
CA VAL A 233 11.91 2.84 2.83
C VAL A 233 12.52 3.98 3.66
N TYR A 234 11.72 4.52 4.59
CA TYR A 234 12.20 5.51 5.54
C TYR A 234 12.30 4.88 6.93
N VAL A 235 13.46 4.99 7.53
CA VAL A 235 13.74 4.51 8.89
C VAL A 235 13.88 5.72 9.82
N ASN A 236 12.92 5.86 10.73
CA ASN A 236 12.94 6.94 11.70
C ASN A 236 14.00 6.65 12.78
N MET A 237 14.63 7.73 13.28
CA MET A 237 15.67 7.62 14.29
C MET A 237 15.19 6.91 15.57
N ARG A 238 16.13 6.40 16.37
CA ARG A 238 15.93 5.83 17.71
C ARG A 238 14.92 4.68 17.74
N LYS A 239 14.92 3.86 16.67
CA LYS A 239 14.10 2.65 16.61
C LYS A 239 12.59 2.90 16.81
N SER A 240 12.05 4.03 16.34
CA SER A 240 10.66 4.40 16.57
C SER A 240 9.68 3.74 15.60
N PHE A 241 9.90 3.84 14.29
CA PHE A 241 9.11 3.18 13.24
C PHE A 241 9.89 3.13 11.92
N ILE A 242 9.39 2.31 11.01
CA ILE A 242 9.81 2.29 9.61
C ILE A 242 8.59 2.62 8.74
N GLU A 243 8.78 3.42 7.68
CA GLU A 243 7.80 3.63 6.63
C GLU A 243 8.09 2.71 5.46
N LEU A 244 7.08 1.94 5.09
CA LEU A 244 7.00 1.15 3.87
C LEU A 244 6.19 1.96 2.87
N GLU A 245 6.88 2.50 1.87
CA GLU A 245 6.27 3.42 0.94
C GLU A 245 6.18 2.79 -0.45
N SER A 246 5.08 3.03 -1.13
CA SER A 246 4.85 2.61 -2.52
C SER A 246 4.29 3.76 -3.33
N GLN A 247 4.78 3.92 -4.55
CA GLN A 247 4.38 5.00 -5.44
C GLN A 247 3.96 4.46 -6.80
N GLY A 248 2.91 5.06 -7.39
CA GLY A 248 2.50 4.81 -8.77
C GLY A 248 3.14 5.79 -9.75
N ALA A 249 2.83 5.61 -11.03
CA ALA A 249 3.40 6.40 -12.11
C ALA A 249 3.04 7.90 -12.01
N HIS A 250 4.03 8.77 -12.29
CA HIS A 250 3.86 10.22 -12.38
C HIS A 250 3.15 10.60 -13.67
N THR A 251 1.84 10.74 -13.60
CA THR A 251 0.92 10.80 -14.72
C THR A 251 0.40 12.21 -14.97
N GLU A 252 0.32 12.60 -16.23
CA GLU A 252 -0.31 13.85 -16.64
C GLU A 252 -1.82 13.73 -16.62
N LEU A 253 -2.49 14.67 -15.96
CA LEU A 253 -3.94 14.77 -15.83
C LEU A 253 -4.43 16.10 -16.38
N LYS A 254 -5.24 16.04 -17.43
CA LYS A 254 -6.01 17.20 -17.92
C LYS A 254 -7.07 17.62 -16.89
N PRO A 255 -7.64 18.83 -17.01
CA PRO A 255 -8.76 19.27 -16.17
C PRO A 255 -9.88 18.20 -16.14
N GLY A 256 -10.33 17.84 -14.95
CA GLY A 256 -11.36 16.83 -14.71
C GLY A 256 -10.93 15.37 -14.89
N ALA A 257 -9.71 15.09 -15.37
CA ALA A 257 -9.21 13.73 -15.55
C ALA A 257 -8.87 13.06 -14.21
N GLU A 258 -8.89 11.72 -14.21
CA GLU A 258 -8.62 10.89 -13.04
C GLU A 258 -7.46 9.94 -13.29
N LEU A 259 -6.62 9.77 -12.27
CA LEU A 259 -5.62 8.71 -12.15
C LEU A 259 -6.13 7.68 -11.14
N LYS A 260 -6.10 6.40 -11.52
CA LYS A 260 -6.42 5.28 -10.62
C LYS A 260 -5.18 4.44 -10.38
N TRP A 261 -4.96 4.07 -9.13
CA TRP A 261 -3.86 3.21 -8.70
C TRP A 261 -4.31 2.31 -7.56
N THR A 262 -3.73 1.12 -7.42
CA THR A 262 -4.17 0.14 -6.42
C THR A 262 -3.00 -0.46 -5.66
N VAL A 263 -3.21 -0.70 -4.36
CA VAL A 263 -2.32 -1.50 -3.52
C VAL A 263 -3.13 -2.64 -2.91
N THR A 264 -2.69 -3.86 -3.13
CA THR A 264 -3.27 -5.04 -2.50
C THR A 264 -2.43 -5.45 -1.30
N TRP A 265 -3.07 -5.53 -0.15
CA TRP A 265 -2.48 -5.84 1.14
C TRP A 265 -2.75 -7.29 1.50
N TYR A 266 -1.69 -8.05 1.71
CA TYR A 266 -1.74 -9.43 2.18
C TYR A 266 -1.18 -9.50 3.58
N LEU A 267 -1.78 -10.32 4.44
CA LEU A 267 -1.31 -10.59 5.80
C LEU A 267 -1.51 -12.06 6.12
N ALA A 268 -0.46 -12.69 6.65
CA ALA A 268 -0.51 -14.09 7.05
C ALA A 268 0.45 -14.34 8.22
N PRO A 269 0.20 -15.36 9.05
CA PRO A 269 1.19 -15.81 10.02
C PRO A 269 2.42 -16.39 9.33
N PHE A 270 3.58 -16.22 9.99
CA PHE A 270 4.84 -16.82 9.62
C PHE A 270 5.56 -17.34 10.85
N ASP A 271 5.63 -18.64 11.00
CA ASP A 271 6.19 -19.31 12.19
C ASP A 271 7.73 -19.34 12.20
N GLY A 272 8.38 -18.88 11.12
CA GLY A 272 9.84 -18.80 11.02
C GLY A 272 10.39 -17.52 11.67
N LYS A 273 11.71 -17.43 11.73
CA LYS A 273 12.37 -16.19 12.15
C LYS A 273 12.19 -15.08 11.10
N ALA A 274 12.06 -13.85 11.57
CA ALA A 274 12.00 -12.67 10.72
C ALA A 274 13.42 -12.29 10.23
N GLU A 275 13.99 -13.12 9.38
CA GLU A 275 15.34 -12.98 8.80
C GLU A 275 15.37 -13.51 7.36
N PRO A 276 16.36 -13.13 6.54
CA PRO A 276 16.49 -13.62 5.17
C PRO A 276 16.47 -15.15 5.09
N SER A 277 15.56 -15.72 4.32
CA SER A 277 15.44 -17.18 4.14
C SER A 277 14.65 -17.55 2.88
N GLU A 278 14.97 -18.72 2.30
CA GLU A 278 14.16 -19.27 1.20
C GLU A 278 12.71 -19.57 1.64
N ALA A 279 12.49 -19.92 2.90
CA ALA A 279 11.14 -20.17 3.44
C ALA A 279 10.28 -18.89 3.40
N LEU A 280 10.84 -17.77 3.84
CA LEU A 280 10.14 -16.48 3.82
C LEU A 280 9.91 -15.99 2.38
N LYS A 281 10.91 -16.11 1.50
CA LYS A 281 10.76 -15.83 0.07
C LYS A 281 9.64 -16.66 -0.57
N LYS A 282 9.62 -17.98 -0.33
CA LYS A 282 8.57 -18.86 -0.86
C LYS A 282 7.19 -18.48 -0.32
N LYS A 283 7.11 -18.12 0.95
CA LYS A 283 5.84 -17.68 1.58
C LYS A 283 5.30 -16.41 0.93
N VAL A 284 6.14 -15.41 0.68
CA VAL A 284 5.75 -14.16 -0.02
C VAL A 284 5.22 -14.47 -1.41
N LYS A 285 5.98 -15.23 -2.21
CA LYS A 285 5.58 -15.57 -3.58
C LYS A 285 4.24 -16.30 -3.64
N SER A 286 4.02 -17.25 -2.72
CA SER A 286 2.74 -17.96 -2.62
C SER A 286 1.59 -17.06 -2.16
N LEU A 287 1.83 -16.19 -1.16
CA LEU A 287 0.81 -15.35 -0.56
C LEU A 287 0.31 -14.27 -1.53
N ALA A 288 1.21 -13.57 -2.20
CA ALA A 288 0.88 -12.47 -3.09
C ALA A 288 0.83 -12.87 -4.58
N LYS A 289 1.03 -14.15 -4.91
CA LYS A 289 1.03 -14.67 -6.29
C LYS A 289 2.01 -13.88 -7.17
N LEU A 290 3.30 -13.88 -6.75
CA LEU A 290 4.41 -13.19 -7.44
C LEU A 290 5.18 -14.16 -8.34
#